data_48becabfd2a311eef67596f584dceb10
#
_entry.id   48becabfd2a311eef67596f584dceb10
#
_cell.length_a   1.000
_cell.length_b   1.000
_cell.length_c   1.000
_cell.angle_alpha   90.00
_cell.angle_beta   90.00
_cell.angle_gamma   90.00
#
_symmetry.space_group_name_H-M   'P 1'
#
loop_
_entity.id
_entity.type
_entity.pdbx_description
1 polymer ?
#
loop_
_entity_poly.entity_id
_entity_poly.type
_entity_poly.pdbx_seq_one_letter_code
_entity_poly.pdbx_strand_id
1 'polypeptide(L)'
;MTSPPYYGLRDYHHESQIGREDSPEAYLNNLVEVFRQVRRVLKEDGSLWLVIGDLYASTKSKEERPAYKPKDLMGLPWQLALKLREDGWYLRSDIIWHKENAMPESCRDRPTRSYEHIFLLTKSKSYYYNYDALAKPLAESSKRRYLSAVGKDNKYMNEKSGMKRQSLNEPRNRNDYTEDTIPKKRNARDIWTINTSAFRGKHYASFPPKLVKTCILAGCPENGLILDPFMGSGTVGMVAKKMSRQYIGIEINRDYCQLAKKRIEEGR
;
A
#
# COMPACT_ATOMS: atom_id res chain seq x y z
N MET A 1 5.68 7.27 -3.23
CA MET A 1 5.28 5.85 -3.39
C MET A 1 6.49 5.02 -3.68
N THR A 2 6.62 3.85 -3.06
CA THR A 2 7.81 3.01 -3.20
C THR A 2 7.57 1.55 -2.81
N SER A 3 8.47 0.65 -3.23
CA SER A 3 8.60 -0.72 -2.76
C SER A 3 10.07 -1.00 -2.45
N PRO A 4 10.44 -1.20 -1.18
CA PRO A 4 11.82 -1.49 -0.82
C PRO A 4 12.24 -2.86 -1.32
N PRO A 5 13.53 -3.17 -1.36
CA PRO A 5 14.01 -4.54 -1.55
C PRO A 5 13.42 -5.47 -0.48
N TYR A 6 12.97 -6.66 -0.87
CA TYR A 6 12.43 -7.63 0.08
C TYR A 6 13.55 -8.47 0.68
N TYR A 7 13.46 -8.77 1.96
CA TYR A 7 14.47 -9.49 2.71
C TYR A 7 14.80 -10.87 2.08
N GLY A 8 16.08 -11.11 1.82
CA GLY A 8 16.58 -12.39 1.30
C GLY A 8 16.12 -12.76 -0.11
N LEU A 9 15.37 -11.87 -0.81
CA LEU A 9 14.76 -12.22 -2.09
C LEU A 9 15.71 -12.00 -3.28
N ARG A 10 16.53 -10.95 -3.25
CA ARG A 10 17.34 -10.54 -4.40
C ARG A 10 18.71 -10.03 -4.02
N ASP A 11 19.63 -10.25 -4.97
CA ASP A 11 20.93 -9.64 -4.99
C ASP A 11 20.95 -8.55 -6.05
N TYR A 12 21.22 -7.31 -5.64
CA TYR A 12 21.38 -6.15 -6.52
C TYR A 12 22.85 -5.89 -6.84
N HIS A 13 23.77 -6.79 -6.40
CA HIS A 13 25.21 -6.73 -6.63
C HIS A 13 25.85 -5.44 -6.15
N HIS A 14 25.46 -4.98 -4.96
CA HIS A 14 26.03 -3.80 -4.30
C HIS A 14 26.21 -4.06 -2.81
N GLU A 15 27.40 -3.72 -2.29
CA GLU A 15 27.76 -4.01 -0.89
C GLU A 15 26.81 -3.35 0.14
N SER A 16 26.34 -2.14 -0.16
CA SER A 16 25.42 -1.40 0.71
C SER A 16 23.94 -1.62 0.39
N GLN A 17 23.59 -2.69 -0.32
CA GLN A 17 22.19 -2.99 -0.63
C GLN A 17 21.40 -3.39 0.62
N ILE A 18 20.15 -2.97 0.68
CA ILE A 18 19.17 -3.43 1.68
C ILE A 18 18.53 -4.73 1.18
N GLY A 19 18.20 -5.64 2.11
CA GLY A 19 17.54 -6.92 1.84
C GLY A 19 18.47 -8.12 1.90
N ARG A 20 19.75 -7.92 2.29
CA ARG A 20 20.76 -8.99 2.45
C ARG A 20 21.40 -8.98 3.83
N GLU A 21 20.79 -8.31 4.77
CA GLU A 21 21.25 -8.24 6.15
C GLU A 21 21.25 -9.64 6.81
N ASP A 22 22.13 -9.83 7.79
CA ASP A 22 22.28 -11.10 8.50
C ASP A 22 21.02 -11.48 9.30
N SER A 23 20.17 -10.51 9.62
CA SER A 23 18.93 -10.74 10.36
C SER A 23 17.76 -9.91 9.84
N PRO A 24 16.51 -10.42 9.96
CA PRO A 24 15.30 -9.65 9.65
C PRO A 24 15.19 -8.37 10.48
N GLU A 25 15.69 -8.37 11.71
CA GLU A 25 15.69 -7.20 12.59
C GLU A 25 16.60 -6.09 12.04
N ALA A 26 17.82 -6.44 11.61
CA ALA A 26 18.73 -5.49 10.97
C ALA A 26 18.13 -4.89 9.70
N TYR A 27 17.51 -5.74 8.86
CA TYR A 27 16.78 -5.30 7.68
C TYR A 27 15.68 -4.29 7.99
N LEU A 28 14.83 -4.58 8.99
CA LEU A 28 13.75 -3.68 9.40
C LEU A 28 14.30 -2.35 9.93
N ASN A 29 15.37 -2.38 10.71
CA ASN A 29 16.01 -1.17 11.25
C ASN A 29 16.60 -0.31 10.13
N ASN A 30 17.25 -0.91 9.14
CA ASN A 30 17.75 -0.19 7.95
C ASN A 30 16.62 0.47 7.17
N LEU A 31 15.48 -0.20 6.99
CA LEU A 31 14.31 0.39 6.34
C LEU A 31 13.72 1.55 7.15
N VAL A 32 13.63 1.41 8.48
CA VAL A 32 13.16 2.50 9.35
C VAL A 32 14.05 3.73 9.19
N GLU A 33 15.37 3.55 9.13
CA GLU A 33 16.29 4.67 8.94
C GLU A 33 16.07 5.38 7.58
N VAL A 34 15.90 4.63 6.50
CA VAL A 34 15.57 5.21 5.19
C VAL A 34 14.24 5.98 5.27
N PHE A 35 13.20 5.38 5.85
CA PHE A 35 11.89 6.04 5.92
C PHE A 35 11.86 7.21 6.91
N ARG A 36 12.74 7.25 7.90
CA ARG A 36 12.98 8.44 8.73
C ARG A 36 13.49 9.60 7.89
N GLN A 37 14.43 9.37 6.96
CA GLN A 37 14.89 10.38 6.03
C GLN A 37 13.79 10.81 5.05
N VAL A 38 12.99 9.87 4.57
CA VAL A 38 11.81 10.17 3.75
C VAL A 38 10.85 11.08 4.52
N ARG A 39 10.55 10.77 5.80
CA ARG A 39 9.70 11.61 6.65
C ARG A 39 10.25 13.00 6.84
N ARG A 40 11.57 13.14 6.99
CA ARG A 40 12.24 14.45 7.14
C ARG A 40 12.00 15.37 5.94
N VAL A 41 12.07 14.84 4.72
CA VAL A 41 11.91 15.64 3.48
C VAL A 41 10.47 15.72 2.98
N LEU A 42 9.58 14.88 3.49
CA LEU A 42 8.17 14.89 3.12
C LEU A 42 7.49 16.16 3.64
N LYS A 43 6.60 16.77 2.85
CA LYS A 43 5.75 17.88 3.29
C LYS A 43 4.88 17.47 4.48
N GLU A 44 4.41 18.44 5.26
CA GLU A 44 3.57 18.18 6.44
C GLU A 44 2.24 17.47 6.08
N ASP A 45 1.69 17.79 4.92
CA ASP A 45 0.48 17.16 4.35
C ASP A 45 0.78 15.97 3.45
N GLY A 46 2.05 15.55 3.35
CA GLY A 46 2.48 14.48 2.48
C GLY A 46 2.13 13.07 2.99
N SER A 47 2.07 12.11 2.07
CA SER A 47 1.79 10.70 2.37
C SER A 47 2.83 9.76 1.76
N LEU A 48 3.11 8.67 2.45
CA LEU A 48 3.92 7.55 1.99
C LEU A 48 3.00 6.36 1.66
N TRP A 49 3.12 5.84 0.44
CA TRP A 49 2.46 4.63 -0.04
C TRP A 49 3.52 3.56 -0.18
N LEU A 50 3.58 2.66 0.78
CA LEU A 50 4.62 1.64 0.93
C LEU A 50 4.07 0.28 0.50
N VAL A 51 4.56 -0.22 -0.64
CA VAL A 51 4.22 -1.56 -1.16
C VAL A 51 5.24 -2.55 -0.63
N ILE A 52 4.78 -3.60 0.03
CA ILE A 52 5.68 -4.64 0.57
C ILE A 52 4.97 -6.00 0.64
N GLY A 53 5.66 -7.04 0.20
CA GLY A 53 5.23 -8.42 0.32
C GLY A 53 5.91 -9.12 1.49
N ASP A 54 5.24 -10.14 2.01
CA ASP A 54 5.80 -11.01 3.06
C ASP A 54 6.53 -12.22 2.46
N LEU A 55 7.20 -12.98 3.27
CA LEU A 55 7.87 -14.21 2.88
C LEU A 55 7.81 -15.25 3.99
N TYR A 56 8.15 -16.48 3.64
CA TYR A 56 8.22 -17.60 4.58
C TYR A 56 9.67 -17.88 4.94
N ALA A 57 9.90 -18.22 6.21
CA ALA A 57 11.22 -18.64 6.69
C ALA A 57 11.67 -19.92 5.97
N SER A 58 12.94 -19.92 5.51
CA SER A 58 13.50 -21.04 4.75
C SER A 58 13.56 -22.32 5.58
N THR A 59 13.21 -23.45 4.96
CA THR A 59 13.40 -24.79 5.54
C THR A 59 14.84 -25.27 5.44
N LYS A 60 15.69 -24.62 4.63
CA LYS A 60 17.07 -25.01 4.35
C LYS A 60 18.10 -24.28 5.21
N SER A 61 17.70 -23.31 6.00
CA SER A 61 18.61 -22.60 6.90
C SER A 61 19.06 -23.57 7.99
N LYS A 62 20.35 -23.91 8.01
CA LYS A 62 20.96 -24.69 9.09
C LYS A 62 21.18 -23.88 10.36
N GLU A 63 21.05 -22.57 10.28
CA GLU A 63 21.10 -21.68 11.43
C GLU A 63 19.72 -21.57 12.03
N GLU A 64 19.58 -22.04 13.26
CA GLU A 64 18.41 -21.75 14.10
C GLU A 64 18.35 -20.23 14.29
N ARG A 65 17.48 -19.59 13.53
CA ARG A 65 17.13 -18.19 13.78
C ARG A 65 16.10 -18.19 14.89
N PRO A 66 16.43 -17.76 16.12
CA PRO A 66 15.54 -17.95 17.27
C PRO A 66 14.16 -17.31 17.11
N ALA A 67 14.03 -16.33 16.21
CA ALA A 67 12.80 -15.58 15.99
C ALA A 67 11.80 -16.24 15.01
N TYR A 68 12.25 -17.16 14.12
CA TYR A 68 11.40 -17.74 13.08
C TYR A 68 11.67 -19.23 12.92
N LYS A 69 10.64 -20.03 13.02
CA LYS A 69 10.70 -21.47 12.73
C LYS A 69 10.67 -21.70 11.21
N PRO A 70 11.23 -22.80 10.71
CA PRO A 70 11.05 -23.19 9.32
C PRO A 70 9.57 -23.18 8.92
N LYS A 71 9.25 -22.58 7.77
CA LYS A 71 7.89 -22.38 7.22
C LYS A 71 7.05 -21.30 7.89
N ASP A 72 7.50 -20.62 8.95
CA ASP A 72 6.75 -19.49 9.51
C ASP A 72 6.58 -18.40 8.45
N LEU A 73 5.40 -17.82 8.38
CA LEU A 73 5.20 -16.53 7.73
C LEU A 73 5.88 -15.46 8.58
N MET A 74 6.83 -14.73 8.00
CA MET A 74 7.71 -13.85 8.79
C MET A 74 7.01 -12.59 9.31
N GLY A 75 5.93 -12.14 8.69
CA GLY A 75 5.18 -10.96 9.11
C GLY A 75 5.94 -9.65 8.96
N LEU A 76 6.96 -9.61 8.10
CA LEU A 76 7.83 -8.43 7.92
C LEU A 76 7.08 -7.15 7.51
N PRO A 77 6.04 -7.21 6.65
CA PRO A 77 5.25 -6.03 6.32
C PRO A 77 4.66 -5.36 7.55
N TRP A 78 4.02 -6.14 8.43
CA TRP A 78 3.42 -5.64 9.64
C TRP A 78 4.44 -5.17 10.69
N GLN A 79 5.55 -5.88 10.82
CA GLN A 79 6.64 -5.47 11.70
C GLN A 79 7.21 -4.12 11.26
N LEU A 80 7.42 -3.92 9.94
CA LEU A 80 7.86 -2.63 9.41
C LEU A 80 6.82 -1.53 9.66
N ALA A 81 5.55 -1.78 9.38
CA ALA A 81 4.49 -0.81 9.58
C ALA A 81 4.37 -0.37 11.05
N LEU A 82 4.52 -1.31 12.00
CA LEU A 82 4.49 -1.01 13.42
C LEU A 82 5.73 -0.23 13.87
N LYS A 83 6.94 -0.61 13.43
CA LYS A 83 8.17 0.14 13.70
C LYS A 83 8.11 1.58 13.14
N LEU A 84 7.58 1.76 11.94
CA LEU A 84 7.39 3.09 11.36
C LEU A 84 6.38 3.93 12.17
N ARG A 85 5.32 3.31 12.67
CA ARG A 85 4.37 3.97 13.56
C ARG A 85 5.04 4.42 14.86
N GLU A 86 5.88 3.57 15.46
CA GLU A 86 6.69 3.89 16.63
C GLU A 86 7.69 5.01 16.35
N ASP A 87 8.24 5.06 15.12
CA ASP A 87 9.15 6.13 14.65
C ASP A 87 8.41 7.44 14.29
N GLY A 88 7.11 7.54 14.61
CA GLY A 88 6.34 8.77 14.54
C GLY A 88 5.50 8.94 13.27
N TRP A 89 5.39 7.92 12.41
CA TRP A 89 4.43 7.92 11.31
C TRP A 89 3.01 7.64 11.80
N TYR A 90 2.01 8.22 11.14
CA TYR A 90 0.62 7.81 11.28
C TYR A 90 0.34 6.66 10.31
N LEU A 91 0.09 5.46 10.80
CA LEU A 91 -0.38 4.33 9.99
C LEU A 91 -1.89 4.51 9.74
N ARG A 92 -2.25 4.90 8.52
CA ARG A 92 -3.63 5.29 8.16
C ARG A 92 -4.46 4.15 7.59
N SER A 93 -3.84 3.27 6.82
CA SER A 93 -4.53 2.14 6.20
C SER A 93 -3.55 1.03 5.84
N ASP A 94 -4.02 -0.21 5.91
CA ASP A 94 -3.47 -1.35 5.21
C ASP A 94 -4.39 -1.66 4.03
N ILE A 95 -3.87 -1.54 2.83
CA ILE A 95 -4.59 -1.83 1.58
C ILE A 95 -4.03 -3.12 1.01
N ILE A 96 -4.91 -4.06 0.73
CA ILE A 96 -4.54 -5.35 0.14
C ILE A 96 -4.48 -5.21 -1.38
N TRP A 97 -3.29 -5.32 -1.94
CA TRP A 97 -3.12 -5.45 -3.38
C TRP A 97 -3.29 -6.92 -3.77
N HIS A 98 -4.50 -7.28 -4.18
CA HIS A 98 -4.85 -8.63 -4.64
C HIS A 98 -4.48 -8.83 -6.12
N LYS A 99 -3.87 -9.98 -6.42
CA LYS A 99 -3.39 -10.41 -7.74
C LYS A 99 -4.13 -11.68 -8.16
N GLU A 100 -5.09 -11.58 -9.07
CA GLU A 100 -5.80 -12.79 -9.59
C GLU A 100 -4.86 -13.71 -10.38
N ASN A 101 -3.81 -13.13 -10.97
CA ASN A 101 -2.78 -13.84 -11.72
C ASN A 101 -1.50 -14.11 -10.88
N ALA A 102 -1.65 -14.35 -9.57
CA ALA A 102 -0.52 -14.73 -8.73
C ALA A 102 0.16 -15.99 -9.28
N MET A 103 1.50 -16.03 -9.17
CA MET A 103 2.26 -17.21 -9.56
C MET A 103 1.83 -18.41 -8.70
N PRO A 104 1.59 -19.59 -9.31
CA PRO A 104 1.27 -20.79 -8.54
C PRO A 104 2.46 -21.17 -7.64
N GLU A 105 2.15 -21.65 -6.45
CA GLU A 105 3.13 -22.18 -5.51
C GLU A 105 2.98 -23.70 -5.41
N SER A 106 4.09 -24.43 -5.37
CA SER A 106 4.08 -25.90 -5.21
C SER A 106 3.72 -26.38 -3.78
N CYS A 107 3.46 -25.44 -2.89
CA CYS A 107 3.09 -25.68 -1.51
C CYS A 107 1.69 -26.31 -1.41
N ARG A 108 1.53 -27.35 -0.55
CA ARG A 108 0.26 -28.08 -0.37
C ARG A 108 -0.30 -27.98 1.05
N ASP A 109 0.42 -27.36 1.98
CA ASP A 109 0.06 -27.27 3.39
C ASP A 109 -0.44 -25.86 3.80
N ARG A 110 -0.65 -24.96 2.82
CA ARG A 110 -1.24 -23.64 2.99
C ARG A 110 -1.80 -23.11 1.65
N PRO A 111 -2.70 -22.14 1.66
CA PRO A 111 -3.11 -21.45 0.43
C PRO A 111 -1.96 -20.74 -0.28
N THR A 112 -2.04 -20.64 -1.60
CA THR A 112 -1.16 -19.80 -2.42
C THR A 112 -1.36 -18.34 -2.06
N ARG A 113 -0.26 -17.61 -1.84
CA ARG A 113 -0.33 -16.18 -1.55
C ARG A 113 -0.59 -15.38 -2.81
N SER A 114 -1.68 -14.62 -2.81
CA SER A 114 -2.15 -13.84 -3.96
C SER A 114 -2.21 -12.34 -3.70
N TYR A 115 -1.57 -11.84 -2.65
CA TYR A 115 -1.60 -10.41 -2.31
C TYR A 115 -0.28 -9.90 -1.74
N GLU A 116 -0.15 -8.58 -1.78
CA GLU A 116 0.84 -7.80 -1.03
C GLU A 116 0.15 -6.65 -0.29
N HIS A 117 0.85 -6.05 0.67
CA HIS A 117 0.36 -4.92 1.44
C HIS A 117 0.75 -3.61 0.78
N ILE A 118 -0.14 -2.61 0.88
CA ILE A 118 0.15 -1.22 0.59
C ILE A 118 -0.21 -0.44 1.85
N PHE A 119 0.80 -0.07 2.62
CA PHE A 119 0.57 0.77 3.79
C PHE A 119 0.49 2.24 3.38
N LEU A 120 -0.60 2.88 3.77
CA LEU A 120 -0.72 4.33 3.74
C LEU A 120 -0.23 4.89 5.06
N LEU A 121 0.90 5.58 5.02
CA LEU A 121 1.48 6.27 6.17
C LEU A 121 1.51 7.77 5.90
N THR A 122 1.36 8.58 6.94
CA THR A 122 1.37 10.04 6.82
C THR A 122 2.24 10.67 7.89
N LYS A 123 2.76 11.86 7.60
CA LYS A 123 3.60 12.61 8.52
C LYS A 123 2.78 13.25 9.65
N SER A 124 1.55 13.64 9.35
CA SER A 124 0.63 14.27 10.29
C SER A 124 -0.77 13.67 10.22
N LYS A 125 -1.63 14.02 11.17
CA LYS A 125 -3.05 13.63 11.18
C LYS A 125 -3.84 14.25 10.02
N SER A 126 -3.39 15.38 9.50
CA SER A 126 -3.99 16.10 8.38
C SER A 126 -3.07 15.96 7.17
N TYR A 127 -3.56 15.39 6.08
CA TYR A 127 -2.77 15.11 4.89
C TYR A 127 -3.60 15.22 3.63
N TYR A 128 -2.93 15.39 2.49
CA TYR A 128 -3.60 15.40 1.20
C TYR A 128 -4.10 14.01 0.83
N TYR A 129 -5.40 13.92 0.56
CA TYR A 129 -6.02 12.70 0.01
C TYR A 129 -7.14 13.10 -0.94
N ASN A 130 -6.98 12.75 -2.22
CA ASN A 130 -8.00 13.00 -3.24
C ASN A 130 -9.07 11.91 -3.21
N TYR A 131 -10.09 12.10 -2.39
CA TYR A 131 -11.23 11.20 -2.26
C TYR A 131 -11.92 10.94 -3.61
N ASP A 132 -12.17 12.00 -4.39
CA ASP A 132 -12.92 11.91 -5.64
C ASP A 132 -12.22 11.09 -6.72
N ALA A 133 -10.88 11.08 -6.72
CA ALA A 133 -10.10 10.32 -7.67
C ALA A 133 -10.27 8.80 -7.53
N LEU A 134 -10.57 8.32 -6.33
CA LEU A 134 -10.76 6.89 -6.04
C LEU A 134 -12.23 6.52 -5.74
N ALA A 135 -13.08 7.49 -5.50
CA ALA A 135 -14.49 7.27 -5.17
C ALA A 135 -15.21 6.54 -6.32
N LYS A 136 -16.08 5.63 -5.95
CA LYS A 136 -16.88 4.84 -6.88
C LYS A 136 -18.34 5.24 -6.79
N PRO A 137 -19.14 5.06 -7.85
CA PRO A 137 -20.58 5.26 -7.78
C PRO A 137 -21.19 4.47 -6.62
N LEU A 138 -22.20 5.04 -5.99
CA LEU A 138 -22.95 4.35 -4.95
C LEU A 138 -23.77 3.22 -5.60
N ALA A 139 -23.72 2.03 -5.01
CA ALA A 139 -24.49 0.89 -5.49
C ALA A 139 -26.01 1.13 -5.30
N GLU A 140 -26.83 0.63 -6.22
CA GLU A 140 -28.29 0.78 -6.17
C GLU A 140 -28.89 0.24 -4.86
N SER A 141 -28.39 -0.87 -4.34
CA SER A 141 -28.78 -1.40 -3.03
C SER A 141 -28.51 -0.42 -1.88
N SER A 142 -27.43 0.36 -1.98
CA SER A 142 -27.10 1.39 -0.99
C SER A 142 -27.99 2.61 -1.15
N LYS A 143 -28.31 3.04 -2.38
CA LYS A 143 -29.27 4.13 -2.64
C LYS A 143 -30.62 3.80 -2.06
N ARG A 144 -31.16 2.61 -2.35
CA ARG A 144 -32.42 2.13 -1.77
C ARG A 144 -32.40 2.16 -0.24
N ARG A 145 -31.27 1.79 0.39
CA ARG A 145 -31.12 1.83 1.85
C ARG A 145 -31.10 3.25 2.41
N TYR A 146 -30.57 4.22 1.67
CA TYR A 146 -30.63 5.64 2.05
C TYR A 146 -32.06 6.18 1.96
N LEU A 147 -32.81 5.79 0.91
CA LEU A 147 -34.17 6.25 0.65
C LEU A 147 -35.24 5.47 1.44
N SER A 148 -35.00 4.19 1.75
CA SER A 148 -35.88 3.47 2.65
C SER A 148 -35.63 4.00 4.07
N ALA A 149 -36.67 4.61 4.65
CA ALA A 149 -36.76 4.77 6.10
C ALA A 149 -36.62 3.37 6.72
N VAL A 150 -35.37 2.98 7.06
CA VAL A 150 -35.15 1.74 7.82
C VAL A 150 -35.79 1.96 9.14
N GLY A 151 -36.99 1.36 9.29
CA GLY A 151 -37.91 1.53 10.36
C GLY A 151 -37.26 1.36 11.72
N LYS A 152 -37.95 1.83 12.69
CA LYS A 152 -37.74 1.73 14.15
C LYS A 152 -37.50 0.29 14.65
N ASP A 153 -37.58 -0.71 13.76
CA ASP A 153 -37.49 -2.15 14.05
C ASP A 153 -36.15 -2.80 13.70
N ASN A 154 -35.06 -2.06 13.79
CA ASN A 154 -33.76 -2.72 13.72
C ASN A 154 -33.58 -3.54 15.02
N LYS A 155 -33.69 -4.85 14.89
CA LYS A 155 -33.57 -5.90 15.95
C LYS A 155 -32.29 -5.74 16.81
N TYR A 156 -31.28 -5.02 16.33
CA TYR A 156 -30.05 -4.68 17.05
C TYR A 156 -30.09 -3.32 17.76
N MET A 157 -31.20 -2.58 17.68
CA MET A 157 -31.40 -1.28 18.32
C MET A 157 -32.39 -1.36 19.51
N ASN A 158 -32.76 -2.55 19.95
CA ASN A 158 -33.61 -2.73 21.10
C ASN A 158 -32.88 -2.34 22.40
N GLU A 159 -33.44 -1.45 23.17
CA GLU A 159 -32.95 -0.99 24.47
C GLU A 159 -32.69 -2.12 25.48
N LYS A 160 -33.19 -3.32 25.21
CA LYS A 160 -33.01 -4.52 26.05
C LYS A 160 -31.64 -5.19 25.92
N SER A 161 -30.77 -4.78 25.00
CA SER A 161 -29.50 -5.47 24.80
C SER A 161 -28.36 -4.97 25.71
N GLY A 162 -28.58 -4.00 26.57
CA GLY A 162 -27.55 -3.49 27.49
C GLY A 162 -26.30 -2.87 26.82
N MET A 163 -26.23 -2.88 25.52
CA MET A 163 -25.14 -2.22 24.78
C MET A 163 -25.38 -0.71 24.79
N LYS A 164 -24.60 0.00 25.61
CA LYS A 164 -24.50 1.46 25.50
C LYS A 164 -24.15 1.78 24.05
N ARG A 165 -24.94 2.66 23.41
CA ARG A 165 -24.62 3.25 22.11
C ARG A 165 -23.19 3.77 22.15
N GLN A 166 -22.24 3.05 21.54
CA GLN A 166 -20.98 3.67 21.19
C GLN A 166 -21.27 4.60 20.02
N SER A 167 -21.11 5.88 20.25
CA SER A 167 -21.46 6.99 19.35
C SER A 167 -20.55 7.13 18.13
N LEU A 168 -20.13 6.03 17.52
CA LEU A 168 -19.36 6.08 16.28
C LEU A 168 -20.22 6.39 15.05
N ASN A 169 -21.54 6.29 15.19
CA ASN A 169 -22.52 6.77 14.21
C ASN A 169 -23.77 7.14 14.98
N GLU A 170 -23.90 8.38 15.41
CA GLU A 170 -25.25 8.90 15.62
C GLU A 170 -26.04 8.58 14.36
N PRO A 171 -27.24 7.96 14.46
CA PRO A 171 -28.08 7.84 13.30
C PRO A 171 -28.37 9.26 12.85
N ARG A 172 -27.60 9.75 11.86
CA ARG A 172 -28.03 10.92 11.09
C ARG A 172 -29.46 10.61 10.72
N ASN A 173 -30.35 11.51 11.06
CA ASN A 173 -31.80 11.36 10.83
C ASN A 173 -31.95 10.95 9.36
N ARG A 174 -32.15 9.64 9.09
CA ARG A 174 -32.19 9.10 7.71
C ARG A 174 -33.45 9.55 6.98
N ASN A 175 -34.34 10.18 7.68
CA ASN A 175 -35.57 10.77 7.12
C ASN A 175 -35.29 12.01 6.24
N ASP A 176 -34.04 12.51 6.21
CA ASP A 176 -33.68 13.74 5.49
C ASP A 176 -33.06 13.47 4.10
N TYR A 177 -32.86 12.21 3.72
CA TYR A 177 -32.29 11.89 2.40
C TYR A 177 -33.39 11.80 1.35
N THR A 178 -33.29 12.68 0.36
CA THR A 178 -34.03 12.62 -0.91
C THR A 178 -33.13 12.08 -2.02
N GLU A 179 -33.69 11.78 -3.20
CA GLU A 179 -32.89 11.37 -4.35
C GLU A 179 -31.77 12.36 -4.70
N ASP A 180 -31.99 13.66 -4.45
CA ASP A 180 -31.01 14.72 -4.72
C ASP A 180 -29.94 14.83 -3.64
N THR A 181 -30.23 14.46 -2.41
CA THR A 181 -29.33 14.62 -1.24
C THR A 181 -28.55 13.37 -0.88
N ILE A 182 -28.89 12.21 -1.44
CA ILE A 182 -28.11 10.98 -1.21
C ILE A 182 -26.69 11.10 -1.78
N PRO A 183 -25.68 10.52 -1.12
CA PRO A 183 -24.33 10.49 -1.65
C PRO A 183 -24.28 9.82 -3.04
N LYS A 184 -23.77 10.52 -4.06
CA LYS A 184 -23.61 9.95 -5.41
C LYS A 184 -22.47 8.97 -5.50
N LYS A 185 -21.48 9.09 -4.62
CA LYS A 185 -20.25 8.30 -4.60
C LYS A 185 -20.02 7.70 -3.21
N ARG A 186 -19.27 6.62 -3.16
CA ARG A 186 -18.75 5.99 -1.94
C ARG A 186 -17.23 5.95 -1.98
N ASN A 187 -16.59 5.91 -0.82
CA ASN A 187 -15.14 5.75 -0.74
C ASN A 187 -14.68 4.43 -1.40
N ALA A 188 -13.45 4.42 -1.90
CA ALA A 188 -12.78 3.21 -2.31
C ALA A 188 -12.69 2.22 -1.14
N ARG A 189 -12.73 0.94 -1.43
CA ARG A 189 -12.42 -0.10 -0.45
C ARG A 189 -10.91 -0.32 -0.40
N ASP A 190 -10.45 -0.95 0.63
CA ASP A 190 -9.07 -1.28 0.94
C ASP A 190 -8.56 -2.59 0.30
N ILE A 191 -9.36 -3.21 -0.57
CA ILE A 191 -8.93 -4.35 -1.40
C ILE A 191 -8.91 -3.89 -2.86
N TRP A 192 -7.71 -3.91 -3.46
CA TRP A 192 -7.47 -3.50 -4.84
C TRP A 192 -7.04 -4.68 -5.69
N THR A 193 -7.93 -5.16 -6.55
CA THR A 193 -7.61 -6.21 -7.50
C THR A 193 -6.96 -5.62 -8.75
N ILE A 194 -5.65 -5.81 -8.84
CA ILE A 194 -4.81 -5.32 -9.93
C ILE A 194 -3.81 -6.41 -10.31
N ASN A 195 -3.95 -6.96 -11.50
CA ASN A 195 -3.06 -8.00 -11.98
C ASN A 195 -1.65 -7.45 -12.28
N THR A 196 -0.64 -8.29 -12.08
CA THR A 196 0.71 -8.00 -12.50
C THR A 196 0.77 -7.96 -14.03
N SER A 197 1.55 -7.05 -14.57
CA SER A 197 1.86 -7.01 -15.99
C SER A 197 3.22 -7.64 -16.26
N ALA A 198 3.29 -8.53 -17.24
CA ALA A 198 4.57 -9.08 -17.67
C ALA A 198 5.43 -7.96 -18.29
N PHE A 199 6.60 -7.73 -17.72
CA PHE A 199 7.58 -6.86 -18.33
C PHE A 199 8.48 -7.69 -19.25
N ARG A 200 8.55 -7.32 -20.54
CA ARG A 200 9.37 -8.03 -21.55
C ARG A 200 10.88 -7.72 -21.46
N GLY A 201 11.43 -7.44 -20.30
CA GLY A 201 12.85 -7.15 -20.09
C GLY A 201 13.46 -8.05 -19.01
N LYS A 202 14.80 -8.02 -18.86
CA LYS A 202 15.54 -8.72 -17.79
C LYS A 202 15.22 -8.18 -16.38
N HIS A 203 14.03 -7.59 -16.21
CA HIS A 203 13.62 -6.92 -14.99
C HIS A 203 12.60 -7.72 -14.22
N TYR A 204 12.96 -8.01 -13.03
CA TYR A 204 12.19 -8.76 -12.06
C TYR A 204 11.39 -7.78 -11.17
N ALA A 205 10.03 -8.02 -11.08
CA ALA A 205 9.12 -7.49 -10.09
C ALA A 205 9.06 -5.95 -9.95
N SER A 206 8.66 -5.27 -10.99
CA SER A 206 8.07 -3.95 -10.83
C SER A 206 6.56 -4.09 -10.61
N PHE A 207 5.99 -3.31 -9.69
CA PHE A 207 4.55 -3.22 -9.57
C PHE A 207 3.92 -2.62 -10.85
N PRO A 208 2.67 -2.96 -11.18
CA PRO A 208 2.04 -2.52 -12.42
C PRO A 208 1.79 -1.01 -12.43
N PRO A 209 1.93 -0.33 -13.57
CA PRO A 209 1.67 1.10 -13.69
C PRO A 209 0.29 1.53 -13.17
N LYS A 210 -0.72 0.66 -13.30
CA LYS A 210 -2.07 0.91 -12.78
C LYS A 210 -2.09 1.09 -11.26
N LEU A 211 -1.28 0.32 -10.51
CA LEU A 211 -1.15 0.46 -9.06
C LEU A 211 -0.55 1.82 -8.71
N VAL A 212 0.56 2.17 -9.37
CA VAL A 212 1.23 3.46 -9.19
C VAL A 212 0.28 4.61 -9.48
N LYS A 213 -0.43 4.55 -10.60
CA LYS A 213 -1.43 5.54 -10.98
C LYS A 213 -2.48 5.75 -9.90
N THR A 214 -2.98 4.67 -9.32
CA THR A 214 -4.00 4.73 -8.25
C THR A 214 -3.46 5.45 -7.01
N CYS A 215 -2.26 5.10 -6.56
CA CYS A 215 -1.63 5.75 -5.40
C CYS A 215 -1.32 7.23 -5.67
N ILE A 216 -0.82 7.58 -6.88
CA ILE A 216 -0.53 8.96 -7.26
C ILE A 216 -1.80 9.80 -7.30
N LEU A 217 -2.87 9.30 -7.90
CA LEU A 217 -4.16 10.00 -7.95
C LEU A 217 -4.70 10.33 -6.55
N ALA A 218 -4.54 9.41 -5.61
CA ALA A 218 -4.98 9.60 -4.24
C ALA A 218 -4.08 10.53 -3.43
N GLY A 219 -2.76 10.37 -3.56
CA GLY A 219 -1.80 10.93 -2.60
C GLY A 219 -0.94 12.09 -3.13
N CYS A 220 -1.08 12.50 -4.40
CA CYS A 220 -0.27 13.58 -4.95
C CYS A 220 -1.12 14.53 -5.80
N PRO A 221 -1.19 15.83 -5.47
CA PRO A 221 -1.90 16.81 -6.28
C PRO A 221 -1.26 16.97 -7.67
N GLU A 222 -1.96 17.62 -8.57
CA GLU A 222 -1.40 18.01 -9.88
C GLU A 222 -0.17 18.89 -9.68
N ASN A 223 0.83 18.69 -10.54
CA ASN A 223 2.15 19.33 -10.44
C ASN A 223 2.92 19.05 -9.14
N GLY A 224 2.43 18.13 -8.30
CA GLY A 224 3.10 17.72 -7.08
C GLY A 224 4.39 16.93 -7.35
N LEU A 225 5.25 16.83 -6.34
CA LEU A 225 6.52 16.11 -6.38
C LEU A 225 6.41 14.75 -5.70
N ILE A 226 6.87 13.71 -6.39
CA ILE A 226 6.87 12.32 -5.91
C ILE A 226 8.30 11.87 -5.68
N LEU A 227 8.57 11.29 -4.51
CA LEU A 227 9.83 10.62 -4.19
C LEU A 227 9.66 9.11 -4.22
N ASP A 228 10.59 8.42 -4.90
CA ASP A 228 10.78 6.98 -4.80
C ASP A 228 12.23 6.69 -4.39
N PRO A 229 12.48 6.34 -3.10
CA PRO A 229 13.84 6.05 -2.61
C PRO A 229 14.39 4.68 -3.08
N PHE A 230 13.58 3.87 -3.76
CA PHE A 230 13.95 2.57 -4.33
C PHE A 230 13.43 2.46 -5.77
N MET A 231 13.87 3.38 -6.62
CA MET A 231 13.30 3.62 -7.95
C MET A 231 13.31 2.38 -8.87
N GLY A 232 14.29 1.50 -8.73
CA GLY A 232 14.43 0.32 -9.57
C GLY A 232 14.38 0.66 -11.06
N SER A 233 13.47 0.02 -11.78
CA SER A 233 13.27 0.25 -13.21
C SER A 233 12.50 1.51 -13.58
N GLY A 234 12.17 2.39 -12.62
CA GLY A 234 11.59 3.70 -12.89
C GLY A 234 10.08 3.73 -13.13
N THR A 235 9.32 2.73 -12.69
CA THR A 235 7.87 2.70 -12.93
C THR A 235 7.15 3.89 -12.29
N VAL A 236 7.55 4.30 -11.08
CA VAL A 236 6.97 5.48 -10.40
C VAL A 236 7.25 6.75 -11.20
N GLY A 237 8.50 6.98 -11.61
CA GLY A 237 8.88 8.15 -12.40
C GLY A 237 8.17 8.21 -13.76
N MET A 238 8.07 7.07 -14.44
CA MET A 238 7.35 6.97 -15.71
C MET A 238 5.87 7.35 -15.57
N VAL A 239 5.18 6.82 -14.56
CA VAL A 239 3.76 7.14 -14.33
C VAL A 239 3.60 8.58 -13.85
N ALA A 240 4.48 9.07 -12.97
CA ALA A 240 4.46 10.46 -12.52
C ALA A 240 4.56 11.43 -13.70
N LYS A 241 5.53 11.22 -14.59
CA LYS A 241 5.71 12.04 -15.81
C LYS A 241 4.46 12.03 -16.69
N LYS A 242 3.87 10.83 -16.95
CA LYS A 242 2.63 10.70 -17.72
C LYS A 242 1.43 11.43 -17.13
N MET A 243 1.46 11.64 -15.83
CA MET A 243 0.38 12.29 -15.10
C MET A 243 0.67 13.75 -14.76
N SER A 244 1.67 14.37 -15.39
CA SER A 244 2.11 15.76 -15.13
C SER A 244 2.48 15.99 -13.65
N ARG A 245 3.19 15.03 -13.03
CA ARG A 245 3.80 15.18 -11.71
C ARG A 245 5.31 15.20 -11.86
N GLN A 246 5.97 15.93 -10.98
CA GLN A 246 7.41 15.88 -10.84
C GLN A 246 7.83 14.62 -10.07
N TYR A 247 9.04 14.15 -10.27
CA TYR A 247 9.55 12.98 -9.53
C TYR A 247 11.04 13.12 -9.20
N ILE A 248 11.43 12.51 -8.10
CA ILE A 248 12.80 12.22 -7.71
C ILE A 248 12.88 10.71 -7.47
N GLY A 249 13.86 10.06 -8.07
CA GLY A 249 14.15 8.64 -7.88
C GLY A 249 15.56 8.45 -7.37
N ILE A 250 15.71 7.54 -6.39
CA ILE A 250 17.01 7.11 -5.88
C ILE A 250 17.16 5.62 -6.21
N GLU A 251 18.30 5.25 -6.76
CA GLU A 251 18.61 3.87 -7.13
C GLU A 251 20.10 3.61 -6.93
N ILE A 252 20.43 2.52 -6.24
CA ILE A 252 21.81 2.16 -5.92
C ILE A 252 22.51 1.48 -7.10
N ASN A 253 21.76 0.73 -7.91
CA ASN A 253 22.29 0.00 -9.05
C ASN A 253 22.34 0.91 -10.29
N ARG A 254 23.56 1.10 -10.83
CA ARG A 254 23.82 1.99 -11.98
C ARG A 254 23.06 1.57 -13.24
N ASP A 255 22.95 0.27 -13.48
CA ASP A 255 22.28 -0.24 -14.68
C ASP A 255 20.77 0.02 -14.59
N TYR A 256 20.21 -0.08 -13.38
CA TYR A 256 18.82 0.28 -13.13
C TYR A 256 18.56 1.78 -13.26
N CYS A 257 19.51 2.62 -12.86
CA CYS A 257 19.42 4.07 -13.12
C CYS A 257 19.32 4.36 -14.63
N GLN A 258 20.16 3.71 -15.45
CA GLN A 258 20.16 3.91 -16.91
C GLN A 258 18.85 3.41 -17.53
N LEU A 259 18.40 2.24 -17.11
CA LEU A 259 17.14 1.67 -17.57
C LEU A 259 15.95 2.55 -17.17
N ALA A 260 15.90 3.04 -15.93
CA ALA A 260 14.85 3.94 -15.45
C ALA A 260 14.78 5.22 -16.29
N LYS A 261 15.94 5.86 -16.55
CA LYS A 261 16.02 7.04 -17.42
C LYS A 261 15.42 6.76 -18.79
N LYS A 262 15.87 5.70 -19.46
CA LYS A 262 15.36 5.31 -20.78
C LYS A 262 13.86 5.07 -20.78
N ARG A 263 13.34 4.30 -19.82
CA ARG A 263 11.90 4.01 -19.70
C ARG A 263 11.06 5.24 -19.45
N ILE A 264 11.54 6.15 -18.62
CA ILE A 264 10.82 7.39 -18.30
C ILE A 264 10.83 8.33 -19.51
N GLU A 265 11.92 8.38 -20.29
CA GLU A 265 12.00 9.18 -21.51
C GLU A 265 11.04 8.65 -22.59
N GLU A 266 11.09 7.34 -22.84
CA GLU A 266 10.26 6.67 -23.85
C GLU A 266 8.79 6.51 -23.42
N GLY A 267 8.49 6.63 -22.16
CA GLY A 267 7.16 6.43 -21.60
C GLY A 267 6.66 4.97 -21.68
N ARG A 268 7.55 3.98 -21.61
CA ARG A 268 7.25 2.54 -21.78
C ARG A 268 7.51 1.72 -20.54
#